data_0a46f69151d9577b83404aacec530baf
#
_entry.id   0a46f69151d9577b83404aacec530baf
#
_cell.length_a   1.000
_cell.length_b   1.000
_cell.length_c   1.000
_cell.angle_alpha   90.00
_cell.angle_beta   90.00
_cell.angle_gamma   90.00
#
_symmetry.space_group_name_H-M   'P 1'
#
loop_
_entity.id
_entity.type
_entity.pdbx_description
1 polymer ?
#
loop_
_entity_poly.entity_id
_entity_poly.type
_entity_poly.pdbx_seq_one_letter_code
_entity_poly.pdbx_strand_id
1 'polypeptide(L)'
;MGFKKDLPLTSSHWGTYRAKVNNGKVTELIGWENDKDPSLIGPGIVDIHDNKTRIDKPMIRKSWIDNGPGTNNNLRGIDPFVAVSWDEAENIVAKELNRVRENFGNSSIFGGSYGWASAGRFHHAQSQLHRFLNCIGGYTRSKFTYSFAAAEALSLIHISEPTRLDD
;
A
#
# COMPACT_ATOMS: atom_id res chain seq x y z
N MET A 1 13.46 3.90 38.24
CA MET A 1 12.47 3.79 37.14
C MET A 1 12.53 5.00 36.19
N GLY A 2 13.71 5.37 35.69
CA GLY A 2 13.94 6.56 34.85
C GLY A 2 14.13 6.32 33.36
N PHE A 3 14.22 5.08 32.93
CA PHE A 3 14.74 4.73 31.59
C PHE A 3 13.73 4.64 30.45
N LYS A 4 12.43 4.73 30.69
CA LYS A 4 11.44 4.59 29.59
C LYS A 4 11.28 5.85 28.75
N LYS A 5 11.45 7.03 29.34
CA LYS A 5 11.26 8.32 28.64
C LYS A 5 12.37 8.65 27.64
N ASP A 6 13.54 8.02 27.78
CA ASP A 6 14.68 8.26 26.90
C ASP A 6 14.66 7.41 25.62
N LEU A 7 13.73 6.45 25.52
CA LEU A 7 13.58 5.63 24.31
C LEU A 7 12.88 6.43 23.21
N PRO A 8 13.30 6.27 21.95
CA PRO A 8 12.68 6.97 20.82
C PRO A 8 11.20 6.61 20.66
N LEU A 9 10.41 7.61 20.33
CA LEU A 9 9.01 7.41 19.97
C LEU A 9 8.88 6.92 18.53
N THR A 10 7.95 6.01 18.32
CA THR A 10 7.49 5.59 17.01
C THR A 10 5.97 5.53 17.00
N SER A 11 5.37 5.72 15.85
CA SER A 11 3.92 5.64 15.67
C SER A 11 3.57 4.63 14.59
N SER A 12 2.50 3.90 14.82
CA SER A 12 1.90 2.98 13.87
C SER A 12 0.41 3.28 13.72
N HIS A 13 -0.28 2.50 12.91
CA HIS A 13 -1.74 2.61 12.77
C HIS A 13 -2.48 2.34 14.10
N TRP A 14 -1.87 1.61 15.01
CA TRP A 14 -2.47 1.20 16.29
C TRP A 14 -2.03 2.02 17.50
N GLY A 15 -1.24 3.06 17.31
CA GLY A 15 -0.85 3.95 18.40
C GLY A 15 0.62 4.36 18.39
N THR A 16 1.01 5.03 19.45
CA THR A 16 2.36 5.53 19.66
C THR A 16 3.05 4.70 20.75
N TYR A 17 4.30 4.36 20.49
CA TYR A 17 5.10 3.48 21.33
C TYR A 17 6.51 4.02 21.53
N ARG A 18 7.13 3.63 22.64
CA ARG A 18 8.57 3.72 22.86
C ARG A 18 9.25 2.49 22.29
N ALA A 19 10.21 2.67 21.42
CA ALA A 19 10.94 1.57 20.80
C ALA A 19 12.24 1.29 21.55
N LYS A 20 12.41 0.05 22.02
CA LYS A 20 13.69 -0.44 22.54
C LYS A 20 14.46 -1.04 21.40
N VAL A 21 15.65 -0.52 21.16
CA VAL A 21 16.53 -0.95 20.07
C VAL A 21 17.76 -1.62 20.63
N ASN A 22 18.10 -2.79 20.14
CA ASN A 22 19.33 -3.49 20.46
C ASN A 22 20.03 -3.93 19.15
N ASN A 23 21.28 -3.57 19.00
CA ASN A 23 22.08 -3.87 17.80
C ASN A 23 21.38 -3.49 16.47
N GLY A 24 20.74 -2.31 16.45
CA GLY A 24 20.02 -1.82 15.26
C GLY A 24 18.65 -2.46 15.00
N LYS A 25 18.20 -3.38 15.85
CA LYS A 25 16.88 -4.02 15.73
C LYS A 25 15.95 -3.55 16.85
N VAL A 26 14.70 -3.31 16.50
CA VAL A 26 13.65 -3.08 17.51
C VAL A 26 13.34 -4.42 18.19
N THR A 27 13.52 -4.46 19.50
CA THR A 27 13.32 -5.67 20.31
C THR A 27 12.04 -5.64 21.13
N GLU A 28 11.50 -4.44 21.36
CA GLU A 28 10.29 -4.26 22.14
C GLU A 28 9.61 -2.93 21.80
N LEU A 29 8.29 -2.93 21.78
CA LEU A 29 7.47 -1.72 21.73
C LEU A 29 6.70 -1.59 23.05
N ILE A 30 6.90 -0.49 23.72
CA ILE A 30 6.28 -0.17 25.02
C ILE A 30 5.28 0.97 24.79
N GLY A 31 4.06 0.83 25.28
CA GLY A 31 3.05 1.89 25.15
C GLY A 31 3.57 3.23 25.63
N TRP A 32 3.23 4.27 24.91
CA TRP A 32 3.58 5.65 25.30
C TRP A 32 2.94 6.02 26.62
N GLU A 33 3.68 6.66 27.49
CA GLU A 33 3.28 6.97 28.87
C GLU A 33 2.05 7.88 28.99
N ASN A 34 1.71 8.63 27.94
CA ASN A 34 0.52 9.49 27.92
C ASN A 34 -0.70 8.80 27.27
N ASP A 35 -0.53 7.60 26.73
CA ASP A 35 -1.62 6.77 26.26
C ASP A 35 -2.13 5.91 27.43
N LYS A 36 -3.37 6.11 27.81
CA LYS A 36 -3.98 5.40 28.95
C LYS A 36 -4.38 3.97 28.62
N ASP A 37 -4.56 3.67 27.34
CA ASP A 37 -5.00 2.37 26.85
C ASP A 37 -4.28 2.00 25.55
N PRO A 38 -2.95 1.76 25.61
CA PRO A 38 -2.16 1.46 24.41
C PRO A 38 -2.58 0.11 23.82
N SER A 39 -2.77 0.10 22.50
CA SER A 39 -3.17 -1.12 21.80
C SER A 39 -2.13 -2.23 21.94
N LEU A 40 -2.58 -3.44 22.23
CA LEU A 40 -1.74 -4.64 22.32
C LEU A 40 -1.26 -5.16 20.94
N ILE A 41 -1.82 -4.66 19.86
CA ILE A 41 -1.43 -5.05 18.49
C ILE A 41 -0.03 -4.50 18.16
N GLY A 42 0.30 -3.30 18.64
CA GLY A 42 1.58 -2.66 18.36
C GLY A 42 2.80 -3.51 18.73
N PRO A 43 2.90 -4.07 19.93
CA PRO A 43 3.99 -4.97 20.34
C PRO A 43 4.17 -6.18 19.40
N GLY A 44 3.09 -6.74 18.87
CA GLY A 44 3.15 -7.86 17.92
C GLY A 44 3.85 -7.54 16.59
N ILE A 45 4.03 -6.25 16.25
CA ILE A 45 4.77 -5.84 15.05
C ILE A 45 6.25 -6.26 15.14
N VAL A 46 6.81 -6.30 16.34
CA VAL A 46 8.20 -6.70 16.57
C VAL A 46 8.43 -8.15 16.11
N ASP A 47 7.49 -9.03 16.38
CA ASP A 47 7.60 -10.44 16.03
C ASP A 47 7.49 -10.68 14.51
N ILE A 48 6.85 -9.75 13.78
CA ILE A 48 6.70 -9.84 12.34
C ILE A 48 7.99 -9.46 11.61
N HIS A 49 8.86 -8.68 12.22
CA HIS A 49 10.04 -8.13 11.57
C HIS A 49 10.98 -9.20 10.98
N ASP A 50 11.21 -10.27 11.72
CA ASP A 50 12.08 -11.39 11.31
C ASP A 50 11.27 -12.66 10.95
N ASN A 51 9.97 -12.52 10.73
CA ASN A 51 9.10 -13.66 10.40
C ASN A 51 9.35 -14.15 8.96
N LYS A 52 9.32 -15.46 8.76
CA LYS A 52 9.50 -16.11 7.45
C LYS A 52 8.44 -15.72 6.40
N THR A 53 7.30 -15.20 6.84
CA THR A 53 6.24 -14.71 5.94
C THR A 53 6.52 -13.31 5.40
N ARG A 54 7.50 -12.60 5.95
CA ARG A 54 7.90 -11.30 5.48
C ARG A 54 8.68 -11.41 4.18
N ILE A 55 8.26 -10.65 3.18
CA ILE A 55 8.98 -10.50 1.93
C ILE A 55 10.04 -9.41 2.12
N ASP A 56 11.31 -9.78 2.09
CA ASP A 56 12.47 -8.90 2.30
C ASP A 56 13.18 -8.46 1.01
N LYS A 57 12.77 -9.03 -0.11
CA LYS A 57 13.35 -8.78 -1.45
C LYS A 57 12.25 -8.68 -2.48
N PRO A 58 12.49 -7.99 -3.61
CA PRO A 58 11.60 -8.06 -4.75
C PRO A 58 11.44 -9.51 -5.22
N MET A 59 10.19 -9.91 -5.45
CA MET A 59 9.85 -11.27 -5.86
C MET A 59 9.03 -11.22 -7.13
N ILE A 60 9.43 -12.00 -8.12
CA ILE A 60 8.73 -12.10 -9.42
C ILE A 60 8.32 -13.54 -9.66
N ARG A 61 7.17 -13.75 -10.26
CA ARG A 61 6.72 -15.08 -10.66
C ARG A 61 7.67 -15.68 -11.69
N LYS A 62 8.06 -16.94 -11.47
CA LYS A 62 8.97 -17.64 -12.37
C LYS A 62 8.41 -17.70 -13.79
N SER A 63 7.13 -18.02 -13.95
CA SER A 63 6.51 -18.07 -15.28
C SER A 63 6.56 -16.74 -16.03
N TRP A 64 6.49 -15.61 -15.31
CA TRP A 64 6.62 -14.30 -15.93
C TRP A 64 8.06 -14.00 -16.37
N ILE A 65 9.06 -14.41 -15.56
CA ILE A 65 10.48 -14.27 -15.95
C ILE A 65 10.78 -15.08 -17.21
N ASP A 66 10.29 -16.32 -17.28
CA ASP A 66 10.58 -17.24 -18.36
C ASP A 66 9.86 -16.88 -19.68
N ASN A 67 8.62 -16.38 -19.58
CA ASN A 67 7.74 -16.23 -20.75
C ASN A 67 7.25 -14.78 -21.00
N GLY A 68 7.49 -13.87 -20.09
CA GLY A 68 7.05 -12.47 -20.19
C GLY A 68 5.56 -12.26 -19.91
N PRO A 69 5.04 -11.09 -20.32
CA PRO A 69 3.64 -10.74 -20.13
C PRO A 69 2.69 -11.65 -20.92
N GLY A 70 1.51 -11.90 -20.38
CA GLY A 70 0.52 -12.82 -20.98
C GLY A 70 0.66 -14.28 -20.56
N THR A 71 1.52 -14.56 -19.60
CA THR A 71 1.69 -15.89 -19.01
C THR A 71 0.41 -16.42 -18.40
N ASN A 72 0.31 -17.74 -18.41
CA ASN A 72 -0.87 -18.48 -18.01
C ASN A 72 -1.32 -18.17 -16.57
N ASN A 73 -2.49 -17.55 -16.43
CA ASN A 73 -3.11 -17.21 -15.15
C ASN A 73 -3.53 -18.43 -14.33
N ASN A 74 -3.62 -19.61 -14.95
CA ASN A 74 -3.97 -20.87 -14.25
C ASN A 74 -2.90 -21.30 -13.23
N LEU A 75 -1.70 -20.74 -13.30
CA LEU A 75 -0.62 -21.00 -12.34
C LEU A 75 -0.69 -20.12 -11.10
N ARG A 76 -1.71 -19.29 -10.94
CA ARG A 76 -1.86 -18.45 -9.76
C ARG A 76 -2.00 -19.31 -8.49
N GLY A 77 -1.13 -19.06 -7.52
CA GLY A 77 -1.08 -19.81 -6.26
C GLY A 77 -0.11 -21.00 -6.26
N ILE A 78 0.32 -21.49 -7.43
CA ILE A 78 1.27 -22.61 -7.56
C ILE A 78 2.57 -22.21 -8.26
N ASP A 79 2.57 -21.12 -9.02
CA ASP A 79 3.76 -20.57 -9.69
C ASP A 79 4.73 -20.01 -8.63
N PRO A 80 5.97 -20.54 -8.55
CA PRO A 80 6.91 -20.07 -7.56
C PRO A 80 7.35 -18.63 -7.82
N PHE A 81 7.64 -17.94 -6.73
CA PHE A 81 8.28 -16.63 -6.79
C PHE A 81 9.79 -16.77 -6.71
N VAL A 82 10.48 -16.01 -7.53
CA VAL A 82 11.94 -15.92 -7.58
C VAL A 82 12.38 -14.56 -7.06
N ALA A 83 13.33 -14.55 -6.14
CA ALA A 83 13.93 -13.32 -5.64
C ALA A 83 14.83 -12.71 -6.72
N VAL A 84 14.70 -11.40 -6.90
CA VAL A 84 15.54 -10.61 -7.82
C VAL A 84 16.15 -9.42 -7.07
N SER A 85 17.17 -8.79 -7.63
CA SER A 85 17.70 -7.54 -7.10
C SER A 85 16.71 -6.39 -7.33
N TRP A 86 16.88 -5.29 -6.60
CA TRP A 86 16.09 -4.08 -6.85
C TRP A 86 16.33 -3.53 -8.25
N ASP A 87 17.57 -3.52 -8.73
CA ASP A 87 17.91 -3.05 -10.07
C ASP A 87 17.21 -3.88 -11.16
N GLU A 88 17.14 -5.19 -10.99
CA GLU A 88 16.40 -6.06 -11.90
C GLU A 88 14.90 -5.79 -11.84
N ALA A 89 14.33 -5.66 -10.66
CA ALA A 89 12.90 -5.38 -10.48
C ALA A 89 12.51 -4.05 -11.13
N GLU A 90 13.29 -2.99 -10.89
CA GLU A 90 13.05 -1.66 -11.46
C GLU A 90 13.16 -1.69 -13.00
N ASN A 91 14.17 -2.34 -13.54
CA ASN A 91 14.35 -2.48 -14.99
C ASN A 91 13.19 -3.26 -15.64
N ILE A 92 12.73 -4.34 -15.01
CA ILE A 92 11.60 -5.14 -15.49
C ILE A 92 10.32 -4.30 -15.49
N VAL A 93 10.03 -3.60 -14.40
CA VAL A 93 8.85 -2.73 -14.28
C VAL A 93 8.90 -1.58 -15.29
N ALA A 94 10.05 -0.91 -15.42
CA ALA A 94 10.22 0.18 -16.38
C ALA A 94 10.02 -0.29 -17.83
N LYS A 95 10.62 -1.42 -18.18
CA LYS A 95 10.47 -2.03 -19.52
C LYS A 95 9.01 -2.37 -19.82
N GLU A 96 8.30 -2.96 -18.86
CA GLU A 96 6.91 -3.35 -19.07
C GLU A 96 5.97 -2.13 -19.14
N LEU A 97 6.16 -1.13 -18.30
CA LEU A 97 5.40 0.12 -18.39
C LEU A 97 5.63 0.83 -19.73
N ASN A 98 6.87 0.86 -20.23
CA ASN A 98 7.16 1.43 -21.55
C ASN A 98 6.50 0.63 -22.66
N ARG A 99 6.57 -0.72 -22.61
CA ARG A 99 5.89 -1.58 -23.60
C ARG A 99 4.38 -1.31 -23.65
N VAL A 100 3.74 -1.18 -22.48
CA VAL A 100 2.30 -0.89 -22.42
C VAL A 100 1.99 0.49 -22.98
N ARG A 101 2.78 1.49 -22.63
CA ARG A 101 2.60 2.87 -23.11
C ARG A 101 2.73 2.96 -24.65
N GLU A 102 3.75 2.33 -25.18
CA GLU A 102 4.05 2.38 -26.62
C GLU A 102 3.02 1.63 -27.45
N ASN A 103 2.54 0.48 -26.99
CA ASN A 103 1.61 -0.35 -27.74
C ASN A 103 0.14 -0.02 -27.51
N PHE A 104 -0.24 0.47 -26.32
CA PHE A 104 -1.64 0.62 -25.93
C PHE A 104 -1.98 2.01 -25.38
N GLY A 105 -0.99 2.87 -25.20
CA GLY A 105 -1.16 4.21 -24.62
C GLY A 105 -1.30 4.20 -23.09
N ASN A 106 -1.17 5.39 -22.53
CA ASN A 106 -1.21 5.60 -21.06
C ASN A 106 -2.58 5.25 -20.44
N SER A 107 -3.68 5.32 -21.20
CA SER A 107 -5.01 4.94 -20.73
C SER A 107 -5.14 3.45 -20.36
N SER A 108 -4.22 2.61 -20.86
CA SER A 108 -4.16 1.18 -20.52
C SER A 108 -3.48 0.89 -19.18
N ILE A 109 -2.88 1.89 -18.57
CA ILE A 109 -2.31 1.80 -17.23
C ILE A 109 -3.37 2.23 -16.23
N PHE A 110 -3.83 1.31 -15.39
CA PHE A 110 -4.74 1.62 -14.30
C PHE A 110 -3.93 1.85 -13.01
N GLY A 111 -4.20 2.95 -12.32
CA GLY A 111 -3.51 3.30 -11.09
C GLY A 111 -4.45 3.74 -9.99
N GLY A 112 -4.27 3.16 -8.82
CA GLY A 112 -5.00 3.52 -7.62
C GLY A 112 -4.38 2.89 -6.38
N SER A 113 -4.61 3.48 -5.24
CA SER A 113 -4.21 2.95 -3.94
C SER A 113 -5.29 3.28 -2.94
N TYR A 114 -5.58 2.36 -2.05
CA TYR A 114 -6.54 2.56 -0.99
C TYR A 114 -5.95 3.37 0.19
N GLY A 115 -4.67 3.23 0.47
CA GLY A 115 -3.87 4.10 1.33
C GLY A 115 -4.37 4.30 2.75
N TRP A 116 -5.01 3.33 3.36
CA TRP A 116 -5.61 3.44 4.70
C TRP A 116 -4.64 3.90 5.79
N ALA A 117 -3.42 3.41 5.78
CA ALA A 117 -2.38 3.78 6.72
C ALA A 117 -1.48 4.91 6.22
N SER A 118 -1.90 5.61 5.18
CA SER A 118 -1.11 6.68 4.58
C SER A 118 -1.15 7.94 5.45
N ALA A 119 0.02 8.45 5.79
CA ALA A 119 0.17 9.65 6.57
C ALA A 119 1.29 10.55 6.04
N GLY A 120 1.03 11.85 6.02
CA GLY A 120 2.03 12.83 5.62
C GLY A 120 2.43 12.76 4.15
N ARG A 121 3.54 13.41 3.83
CA ARG A 121 3.98 13.61 2.45
C ARG A 121 4.65 12.38 1.84
N PHE A 122 5.49 11.69 2.61
CA PHE A 122 6.31 10.58 2.10
C PHE A 122 5.66 9.21 2.30
N HIS A 123 4.74 9.10 3.25
CA HIS A 123 4.00 7.88 3.55
C HIS A 123 2.57 7.89 3.02
N HIS A 124 2.26 8.77 2.07
CA HIS A 124 0.96 8.83 1.43
C HIS A 124 1.00 8.07 0.10
N ALA A 125 0.61 6.80 0.13
CA ALA A 125 0.71 5.88 -1.00
C ALA A 125 0.03 6.40 -2.27
N GLN A 126 -1.17 6.96 -2.14
CA GLN A 126 -1.91 7.54 -3.27
C GLN A 126 -1.13 8.68 -3.94
N SER A 127 -0.60 9.63 -3.17
CA SER A 127 0.15 10.76 -3.73
C SER A 127 1.40 10.31 -4.46
N GLN A 128 2.13 9.34 -3.93
CA GLN A 128 3.35 8.83 -4.55
C GLN A 128 3.04 8.10 -5.86
N LEU A 129 2.04 7.22 -5.84
CA LEU A 129 1.60 6.50 -7.03
C LEU A 129 1.10 7.45 -8.12
N HIS A 130 0.23 8.39 -7.78
CA HIS A 130 -0.31 9.37 -8.73
C HIS A 130 0.78 10.27 -9.31
N ARG A 131 1.73 10.71 -8.47
CA ARG A 131 2.87 11.49 -8.94
C ARG A 131 3.70 10.72 -9.94
N PHE A 132 4.08 9.49 -9.62
CA PHE A 132 4.87 8.63 -10.50
C PHE A 132 4.17 8.43 -11.86
N LEU A 133 2.89 8.03 -11.85
CA LEU A 133 2.15 7.76 -13.06
C LEU A 133 1.91 9.03 -13.92
N ASN A 134 1.77 10.20 -13.29
CA ASN A 134 1.71 11.47 -14.01
C ASN A 134 3.06 11.83 -14.66
N CYS A 135 4.18 11.55 -13.99
CA CYS A 135 5.51 11.79 -14.56
C CYS A 135 5.79 10.96 -15.82
N ILE A 136 5.14 9.82 -15.99
CA ILE A 136 5.27 8.97 -17.18
C ILE A 136 4.19 9.22 -18.24
N GLY A 137 3.41 10.29 -18.13
CA GLY A 137 2.45 10.73 -19.14
C GLY A 137 0.98 10.49 -18.81
N GLY A 138 0.66 10.10 -17.58
CA GLY A 138 -0.71 9.88 -17.13
C GLY A 138 -1.15 8.41 -17.13
N TYR A 139 -2.39 8.16 -16.74
CA TYR A 139 -2.94 6.83 -16.50
C TYR A 139 -4.47 6.89 -16.30
N THR A 140 -5.13 5.76 -16.32
CA THR A 140 -6.54 5.64 -15.93
C THR A 140 -6.63 5.59 -14.41
N ARG A 141 -7.22 6.63 -13.83
CA ARG A 141 -7.31 6.80 -12.38
C ARG A 141 -8.50 6.06 -11.79
N SER A 142 -8.29 5.40 -10.66
CA SER A 142 -9.37 4.96 -9.78
C SER A 142 -10.08 6.17 -9.18
N LYS A 143 -11.40 6.24 -9.32
CA LYS A 143 -12.24 7.26 -8.67
C LYS A 143 -13.04 6.61 -7.56
N PHE A 144 -13.08 7.30 -6.41
CA PHE A 144 -13.89 6.95 -5.24
C PHE A 144 -13.56 5.57 -4.61
N THR A 145 -14.15 5.33 -3.47
CA THR A 145 -14.30 4.03 -2.83
C THR A 145 -15.71 3.52 -3.07
N TYR A 146 -15.95 2.23 -2.85
CA TYR A 146 -17.32 1.67 -2.95
C TYR A 146 -18.32 2.38 -2.05
N SER A 147 -17.93 2.69 -0.80
CA SER A 147 -18.77 3.40 0.15
C SER A 147 -19.11 4.80 -0.31
N PHE A 148 -18.14 5.51 -0.88
CA PHE A 148 -18.35 6.87 -1.39
C PHE A 148 -19.25 6.86 -2.64
N ALA A 149 -19.03 5.94 -3.57
CA ALA A 149 -19.84 5.78 -4.75
C ALA A 149 -21.30 5.41 -4.41
N ALA A 150 -21.49 4.55 -3.40
CA ALA A 150 -22.83 4.20 -2.92
C ALA A 150 -23.53 5.42 -2.28
N ALA A 151 -22.81 6.20 -1.47
CA ALA A 151 -23.36 7.41 -0.86
C ALA A 151 -23.72 8.46 -1.92
N GLU A 152 -22.88 8.63 -2.94
CA GLU A 152 -23.15 9.54 -4.06
C GLU A 152 -24.38 9.10 -4.86
N ALA A 153 -24.49 7.82 -5.19
CA ALA A 153 -25.64 7.28 -5.89
C ALA A 153 -26.95 7.48 -5.10
N LEU A 154 -26.92 7.20 -3.79
CA LEU A 154 -28.07 7.45 -2.91
C LEU A 154 -28.41 8.94 -2.80
N SER A 155 -27.40 9.80 -2.70
CA SER A 155 -27.57 11.25 -2.63
C SER A 155 -28.21 11.79 -3.90
N LEU A 156 -27.79 11.33 -5.07
CA LEU A 156 -28.39 11.73 -6.35
C LEU A 156 -29.84 11.31 -6.48
N ILE A 157 -30.21 10.15 -5.97
CA ILE A 157 -31.62 9.73 -5.93
C ILE A 157 -32.47 10.70 -5.08
N HIS A 158 -31.96 11.12 -3.93
CA HIS A 158 -32.65 12.04 -3.03
C HIS A 158 -32.65 13.50 -3.51
N ILE A 159 -31.61 13.93 -4.22
CA ILE A 159 -31.47 15.31 -4.71
C ILE A 159 -32.20 15.48 -6.05
N SER A 160 -32.26 14.47 -6.89
CA SER A 160 -32.89 14.53 -8.22
C SER A 160 -34.32 14.06 -8.27
N GLU A 161 -34.89 13.59 -7.18
CA GLU A 161 -36.32 13.43 -7.08
C GLU A 161 -36.94 14.85 -7.04
N PRO A 162 -37.67 15.27 -8.07
CA PRO A 162 -38.44 16.48 -7.96
C PRO A 162 -39.40 16.25 -6.80
N THR A 163 -39.44 17.17 -5.86
CA THR A 163 -40.50 17.25 -4.88
C THR A 163 -41.82 17.08 -5.63
N ARG A 164 -42.45 15.92 -5.51
CA ARG A 164 -43.84 15.79 -5.86
C ARG A 164 -44.58 16.81 -5.00
N LEU A 165 -44.94 17.90 -5.61
CA LEU A 165 -46.02 18.70 -5.10
C LEU A 165 -47.24 17.79 -5.20
N ASP A 166 -47.64 17.23 -4.09
CA ASP A 166 -48.94 16.60 -3.96
C ASP A 166 -49.97 17.74 -4.11
N ASP A 167 -50.70 17.71 -5.21
CA ASP A 167 -51.93 18.50 -5.41
C ASP A 167 -53.04 17.99 -4.49
#